data_9b8fecf158c925cb25e7995b6c3a498b
#
_entry.id   9b8fecf158c925cb25e7995b6c3a498b
#
_cell.length_a   1.000
_cell.length_b   1.000
_cell.length_c   1.000
_cell.angle_alpha   90.00
_cell.angle_beta   90.00
_cell.angle_gamma   90.00
#
_symmetry.space_group_name_H-M   'P 1'
#
loop_
_entity.id
_entity.type
_entity.pdbx_description
1 polymer ?
#
loop_
_entity_poly.entity_id
_entity_poly.type
_entity_poly.pdbx_seq_one_letter_code
_entity_poly.pdbx_strand_id
1 'polypeptide(L)'
;RSFRSIHVAGTNGKGSCSHTLAAILQEAGYRVGLYTSPHLVDFRERIRINGQPIPEEYVIRFVEQERGFFEPLHPSFFELTTAMAFRYFADEKVDVAVIEVGLGGRLDCTNIIRPDVCIITNISFDHTQFLGDTLAKIAGEKAGIIKSGIPVVIGETTPETKPVFLEKAQTTGAPIYFAEENDREDYPGIEYELKGLYQQKNARTVLTALPLLKEAGYRLDGQAVRSGFARVAELTGLMGRWQKLQDSPTLICDTGHNVGGITYITEQLKQQTYRQLHIVIGMVNDKDIRGVLAL
;
A
#
# COMPACT_ATOMS: atom_id res chain seq x y z
N ARG A 1 -3.14 4.14 22.51
CA ARG A 1 -2.98 4.53 21.09
C ARG A 1 -3.84 5.72 20.83
N SER A 2 -3.33 6.72 20.12
CA SER A 2 -3.99 8.01 19.94
C SER A 2 -4.79 8.11 18.63
N PHE A 3 -4.69 7.14 17.70
CA PHE A 3 -5.42 7.09 16.44
C PHE A 3 -5.78 5.66 16.03
N ARG A 4 -6.79 5.52 15.19
CA ARG A 4 -7.19 4.27 14.55
C ARG A 4 -6.24 3.95 13.38
N SER A 5 -6.20 2.71 12.91
CA SER A 5 -5.31 2.36 11.81
C SER A 5 -5.86 1.27 10.90
N ILE A 6 -5.41 1.30 9.64
CA ILE A 6 -5.58 0.25 8.62
C ILE A 6 -4.17 -0.18 8.23
N HIS A 7 -3.89 -1.47 8.18
CA HIS A 7 -2.55 -2.00 7.92
C HIS A 7 -2.50 -2.73 6.58
N VAL A 8 -1.61 -2.30 5.69
CA VAL A 8 -1.56 -2.79 4.31
C VAL A 8 -0.20 -3.42 4.01
N ALA A 9 -0.20 -4.73 3.75
CA ALA A 9 0.95 -5.51 3.29
C ALA A 9 0.74 -6.02 1.86
N GLY A 10 1.74 -6.65 1.30
CA GLY A 10 1.71 -7.25 -0.03
C GLY A 10 3.05 -7.12 -0.75
N THR A 11 3.19 -7.73 -1.91
CA THR A 11 4.35 -7.51 -2.77
C THR A 11 4.12 -6.26 -3.62
N ASN A 12 3.12 -6.27 -4.48
CA ASN A 12 2.73 -5.15 -5.32
C ASN A 12 1.35 -4.61 -4.88
N GLY A 13 0.99 -3.38 -5.26
CA GLY A 13 -0.32 -2.80 -4.98
C GLY A 13 -0.50 -2.13 -3.62
N LYS A 14 0.41 -2.33 -2.65
CA LYS A 14 0.32 -1.72 -1.32
C LYS A 14 0.05 -0.21 -1.37
N GLY A 15 0.93 0.53 -2.05
CA GLY A 15 0.80 1.99 -2.17
C GLY A 15 -0.51 2.41 -2.84
N SER A 16 -0.92 1.74 -3.93
CA SER A 16 -2.20 2.03 -4.59
C SER A 16 -3.38 1.82 -3.65
N CYS A 17 -3.45 0.69 -2.95
CA CYS A 17 -4.52 0.43 -1.98
C CYS A 17 -4.49 1.43 -0.82
N SER A 18 -3.29 1.75 -0.28
CA SER A 18 -3.15 2.70 0.83
C SER A 18 -3.59 4.11 0.44
N HIS A 19 -3.18 4.60 -0.72
CA HIS A 19 -3.59 5.92 -1.21
C HIS A 19 -5.08 5.97 -1.54
N THR A 20 -5.65 4.92 -2.17
CA THR A 20 -7.09 4.87 -2.45
C THR A 20 -7.92 4.88 -1.17
N LEU A 21 -7.53 4.09 -0.15
CA LEU A 21 -8.19 4.12 1.16
C LEU A 21 -8.09 5.49 1.83
N ALA A 22 -6.90 6.10 1.78
CA ALA A 22 -6.70 7.43 2.33
C ALA A 22 -7.57 8.48 1.62
N ALA A 23 -7.68 8.44 0.30
CA ALA A 23 -8.54 9.33 -0.48
C ALA A 23 -10.01 9.18 -0.11
N ILE A 24 -10.52 7.94 -0.02
CA ILE A 24 -11.91 7.65 0.39
C ILE A 24 -12.19 8.18 1.80
N LEU A 25 -11.28 7.95 2.75
CA LEU A 25 -11.42 8.42 4.12
C LEU A 25 -11.38 9.95 4.22
N GLN A 26 -10.53 10.62 3.42
CA GLN A 26 -10.51 12.09 3.33
C GLN A 26 -11.85 12.64 2.80
N GLU A 27 -12.38 12.05 1.72
CA GLU A 27 -13.69 12.44 1.17
C GLU A 27 -14.84 12.16 2.14
N ALA A 28 -14.67 11.19 3.03
CA ALA A 28 -15.62 10.94 4.13
C ALA A 28 -15.46 11.89 5.32
N GLY A 29 -14.54 12.87 5.24
CA GLY A 29 -14.36 13.93 6.24
C GLY A 29 -13.41 13.58 7.39
N TYR A 30 -12.66 12.47 7.32
CA TYR A 30 -11.66 12.13 8.33
C TYR A 30 -10.36 12.91 8.14
N ARG A 31 -9.67 13.20 9.23
CA ARG A 31 -8.26 13.62 9.21
C ARG A 31 -7.40 12.38 9.11
N VAL A 32 -6.83 12.15 7.93
CA VAL A 32 -6.20 10.88 7.56
C VAL A 32 -4.68 11.00 7.54
N GLY A 33 -4.01 10.21 8.37
CA GLY A 33 -2.59 9.93 8.24
C GLY A 33 -2.34 8.88 7.16
N LEU A 34 -1.30 9.05 6.37
CA LEU A 34 -0.88 8.08 5.36
C LEU A 34 0.64 7.88 5.49
N TYR A 35 1.04 6.62 5.75
CA TYR A 35 2.44 6.22 5.79
C TYR A 35 2.73 5.21 4.70
N THR A 36 3.60 5.57 3.75
CA THR A 36 3.93 4.76 2.56
C THR A 36 5.44 4.74 2.29
N SER A 37 5.89 3.78 1.47
CA SER A 37 7.29 3.65 1.06
C SER A 37 7.45 2.90 -0.27
N PRO A 38 8.55 3.17 -0.99
CA PRO A 38 9.51 4.25 -0.81
C PRO A 38 8.97 5.61 -1.30
N HIS A 39 9.71 6.70 -1.10
CA HIS A 39 9.48 7.97 -1.78
C HIS A 39 10.16 7.97 -3.16
N LEU A 40 9.72 8.86 -4.05
CA LEU A 40 10.30 9.02 -5.39
C LEU A 40 11.22 10.25 -5.49
N VAL A 41 10.83 11.37 -4.90
CA VAL A 41 11.54 12.65 -5.01
C VAL A 41 11.92 13.20 -3.63
N ASP A 42 10.96 13.26 -2.71
CA ASP A 42 11.12 13.90 -1.41
C ASP A 42 10.82 12.90 -0.28
N PHE A 43 11.72 12.80 0.70
CA PHE A 43 11.53 11.98 1.89
C PHE A 43 10.15 12.15 2.54
N ARG A 44 9.64 13.38 2.57
CA ARG A 44 8.37 13.75 3.21
C ARG A 44 7.14 13.12 2.57
N GLU A 45 7.28 12.58 1.34
CA GLU A 45 6.22 11.81 0.68
C GLU A 45 5.77 10.59 1.50
N ARG A 46 6.68 10.04 2.33
CA ARG A 46 6.41 8.87 3.16
C ARG A 46 5.39 9.11 4.25
N ILE A 47 5.22 10.36 4.68
CA ILE A 47 4.40 10.73 5.83
C ILE A 47 3.51 11.90 5.41
N ARG A 48 2.21 11.65 5.29
CA ARG A 48 1.24 12.67 4.85
C ARG A 48 0.06 12.74 5.80
N ILE A 49 -0.54 13.90 5.91
CA ILE A 49 -1.85 14.10 6.53
C ILE A 49 -2.73 14.82 5.51
N ASN A 50 -3.88 14.23 5.16
CA ASN A 50 -4.79 14.75 4.14
C ASN A 50 -4.03 15.17 2.86
N GLY A 51 -3.16 14.30 2.34
CA GLY A 51 -2.36 14.50 1.15
C GLY A 51 -1.15 15.44 1.32
N GLN A 52 -1.09 16.23 2.38
CA GLN A 52 0.03 17.14 2.62
C GLN A 52 1.20 16.40 3.26
N PRO A 53 2.42 16.48 2.68
CA PRO A 53 3.62 15.92 3.29
C PRO A 53 3.91 16.53 4.66
N ILE A 54 4.54 15.74 5.52
CA ILE A 54 5.04 16.21 6.82
C ILE A 54 5.91 17.48 6.63
N PRO A 55 5.72 18.53 7.43
CA PRO A 55 6.55 19.74 7.34
C PRO A 55 8.03 19.45 7.60
N GLU A 56 8.90 20.12 6.87
CA GLU A 56 10.36 19.98 7.03
C GLU A 56 10.79 20.34 8.46
N GLU A 57 10.20 21.38 9.03
CA GLU A 57 10.48 21.83 10.40
C GLU A 57 10.09 20.76 11.44
N TYR A 58 9.06 19.96 11.17
CA TYR A 58 8.71 18.85 12.05
C TYR A 58 9.76 17.74 12.00
N VAL A 59 10.24 17.40 10.81
CA VAL A 59 11.30 16.40 10.61
C VAL A 59 12.58 16.81 11.35
N ILE A 60 13.02 18.05 11.16
CA ILE A 60 14.21 18.61 11.83
C ILE A 60 14.03 18.56 13.35
N ARG A 61 12.93 19.10 13.85
CA ARG A 61 12.63 19.13 15.29
C ARG A 61 12.58 17.74 15.91
N PHE A 62 11.94 16.76 15.24
CA PHE A 62 11.87 15.38 15.73
C PHE A 62 13.28 14.78 15.88
N VAL A 63 14.12 14.93 14.86
CA VAL A 63 15.49 14.41 14.89
C VAL A 63 16.30 15.08 15.99
N GLU A 64 16.22 16.40 16.15
CA GLU A 64 16.96 17.14 17.18
C GLU A 64 16.51 16.79 18.60
N GLN A 65 15.20 16.71 18.83
CA GLN A 65 14.65 16.44 20.16
C GLN A 65 14.82 14.99 20.60
N GLU A 66 14.69 14.04 19.69
CA GLU A 66 14.70 12.60 20.01
C GLU A 66 16.08 11.96 19.81
N ARG A 67 17.08 12.69 19.30
CA ARG A 67 18.43 12.18 19.02
C ARG A 67 19.04 11.47 20.22
N GLY A 68 18.98 12.07 21.41
CA GLY A 68 19.54 11.50 22.63
C GLY A 68 18.90 10.15 23.03
N PHE A 69 17.64 9.91 22.60
CA PHE A 69 16.94 8.65 22.82
C PHE A 69 17.29 7.59 21.78
N PHE A 70 17.24 7.95 20.50
CA PHE A 70 17.38 6.94 19.44
C PHE A 70 18.83 6.64 19.04
N GLU A 71 19.75 7.59 19.18
CA GLU A 71 21.15 7.43 18.74
C GLU A 71 21.84 6.21 19.39
N PRO A 72 21.69 5.96 20.71
CA PRO A 72 22.25 4.76 21.34
C PRO A 72 21.61 3.43 20.88
N LEU A 73 20.41 3.49 20.29
CA LEU A 73 19.66 2.32 19.80
C LEU A 73 20.05 1.93 18.38
N HIS A 74 20.75 2.80 17.66
CA HIS A 74 21.16 2.61 16.26
C HIS A 74 20.03 2.12 15.35
N PRO A 75 18.83 2.78 15.35
CA PRO A 75 17.70 2.32 14.54
C PRO A 75 18.05 2.41 13.06
N SER A 76 17.48 1.49 12.26
CA SER A 76 17.51 1.61 10.82
C SER A 76 16.74 2.86 10.37
N PHE A 77 17.02 3.30 9.15
CA PHE A 77 16.29 4.43 8.54
C PHE A 77 14.76 4.22 8.57
N PHE A 78 14.30 2.99 8.31
CA PHE A 78 12.88 2.70 8.28
C PHE A 78 12.25 2.68 9.67
N GLU A 79 12.94 2.15 10.68
CA GLU A 79 12.48 2.19 12.09
C GLU A 79 12.32 3.62 12.58
N LEU A 80 13.32 4.48 12.32
CA LEU A 80 13.26 5.89 12.72
C LEU A 80 12.14 6.63 11.98
N THR A 81 11.98 6.38 10.69
CA THR A 81 10.90 6.98 9.88
C THR A 81 9.52 6.54 10.37
N THR A 82 9.36 5.27 10.73
CA THR A 82 8.10 4.74 11.28
C THR A 82 7.77 5.39 12.63
N ALA A 83 8.75 5.52 13.51
CA ALA A 83 8.58 6.21 14.81
C ALA A 83 8.16 7.67 14.62
N MET A 84 8.82 8.39 13.70
CA MET A 84 8.48 9.76 13.32
C MET A 84 7.04 9.87 12.80
N ALA A 85 6.64 8.97 11.89
CA ALA A 85 5.29 8.95 11.33
C ALA A 85 4.23 8.77 12.43
N PHE A 86 4.42 7.81 13.32
CA PHE A 86 3.46 7.52 14.39
C PHE A 86 3.40 8.66 15.41
N ARG A 87 4.53 9.29 15.72
CA ARG A 87 4.55 10.46 16.59
C ARG A 87 3.84 11.64 15.94
N TYR A 88 4.13 11.94 14.66
CA TYR A 88 3.48 13.01 13.92
C TYR A 88 1.97 12.82 13.84
N PHE A 89 1.49 11.63 13.53
CA PHE A 89 0.05 11.34 13.51
C PHE A 89 -0.62 11.50 14.87
N ALA A 90 0.08 11.17 15.94
CA ALA A 90 -0.40 11.36 17.30
C ALA A 90 -0.47 12.85 17.69
N ASP A 91 0.58 13.60 17.42
CA ASP A 91 0.67 15.03 17.73
C ASP A 91 -0.37 15.84 16.95
N GLU A 92 -0.60 15.46 15.67
CA GLU A 92 -1.60 16.07 14.80
C GLU A 92 -3.02 15.54 14.99
N LYS A 93 -3.22 14.58 15.90
CA LYS A 93 -4.52 14.00 16.27
C LYS A 93 -5.31 13.51 15.06
N VAL A 94 -4.67 12.73 14.17
CA VAL A 94 -5.38 12.12 13.05
C VAL A 94 -6.47 11.17 13.56
N ASP A 95 -7.61 11.11 12.87
CA ASP A 95 -8.70 10.19 13.21
C ASP A 95 -8.31 8.73 12.89
N VAL A 96 -7.65 8.55 11.76
CA VAL A 96 -7.21 7.25 11.25
C VAL A 96 -5.91 7.40 10.47
N ALA A 97 -5.06 6.38 10.54
CA ALA A 97 -3.87 6.28 9.71
C ALA A 97 -3.90 5.01 8.85
N VAL A 98 -3.64 5.16 7.56
CA VAL A 98 -3.39 4.05 6.65
C VAL A 98 -1.88 3.81 6.63
N ILE A 99 -1.47 2.62 7.06
CA ILE A 99 -0.07 2.28 7.30
C ILE A 99 0.35 1.18 6.33
N GLU A 100 1.26 1.49 5.43
CA GLU A 100 1.90 0.54 4.54
C GLU A 100 3.07 -0.15 5.22
N VAL A 101 3.12 -1.48 5.13
CA VAL A 101 4.28 -2.30 5.54
C VAL A 101 5.48 -2.02 4.64
N GLY A 102 6.65 -1.84 5.22
CA GLY A 102 7.88 -1.63 4.47
C GLY A 102 8.38 -2.92 3.81
N LEU A 103 8.58 -3.97 4.61
CA LEU A 103 9.11 -5.26 4.14
C LEU A 103 8.47 -6.43 4.90
N GLY A 104 8.00 -7.44 4.16
CA GLY A 104 7.40 -8.63 4.76
C GLY A 104 6.10 -8.32 5.49
N GLY A 105 6.11 -8.33 6.79
CA GLY A 105 4.98 -8.03 7.67
C GLY A 105 5.24 -8.45 9.12
N ARG A 106 5.57 -9.72 9.36
CA ARG A 106 5.74 -10.29 10.71
C ARG A 106 6.75 -9.52 11.56
N LEU A 107 7.89 -9.20 11.01
CA LEU A 107 8.99 -8.48 11.69
C LEU A 107 9.10 -7.02 11.26
N ASP A 108 8.14 -6.52 10.47
CA ASP A 108 8.14 -5.11 10.06
C ASP A 108 7.88 -4.21 11.27
N CYS A 109 8.59 -3.10 11.35
CA CYS A 109 8.47 -2.17 12.49
C CYS A 109 7.09 -1.49 12.56
N THR A 110 6.32 -1.47 11.47
CA THR A 110 4.92 -1.03 11.50
C THR A 110 4.00 -2.01 12.23
N ASN A 111 4.41 -3.28 12.40
CA ASN A 111 3.58 -4.35 12.94
C ASN A 111 3.30 -4.28 14.46
N ILE A 112 3.67 -3.17 15.10
CA ILE A 112 3.33 -2.86 16.49
C ILE A 112 1.90 -2.34 16.66
N ILE A 113 1.21 -2.02 15.57
CA ILE A 113 -0.16 -1.52 15.59
C ILE A 113 -1.20 -2.64 15.76
N ARG A 114 -2.38 -2.30 16.24
CA ARG A 114 -3.58 -3.12 16.20
C ARG A 114 -4.60 -2.41 15.30
N PRO A 115 -4.66 -2.76 14.01
CA PRO A 115 -5.52 -2.06 13.06
C PRO A 115 -6.99 -2.48 13.20
N ASP A 116 -7.89 -1.72 12.57
CA ASP A 116 -9.29 -2.10 12.44
C ASP A 116 -9.50 -3.13 11.32
N VAL A 117 -8.68 -3.06 10.26
CA VAL A 117 -8.66 -4.00 9.14
C VAL A 117 -7.21 -4.21 8.69
N CYS A 118 -6.85 -5.46 8.42
CA CYS A 118 -5.62 -5.83 7.74
C CYS A 118 -5.89 -6.08 6.24
N ILE A 119 -4.96 -5.70 5.38
CA ILE A 119 -5.04 -5.94 3.93
C ILE A 119 -3.73 -6.53 3.45
N ILE A 120 -3.79 -7.61 2.66
CA ILE A 120 -2.64 -8.18 1.97
C ILE A 120 -2.98 -8.21 0.48
N THR A 121 -2.31 -7.38 -0.32
CA THR A 121 -2.70 -7.13 -1.71
C THR A 121 -2.43 -8.31 -2.63
N ASN A 122 -1.19 -8.77 -2.68
CA ASN A 122 -0.79 -9.97 -3.42
C ASN A 122 0.54 -10.52 -2.92
N ILE A 123 0.91 -11.69 -3.44
CA ILE A 123 2.20 -12.33 -3.20
C ILE A 123 2.87 -12.60 -4.55
N SER A 124 4.09 -12.12 -4.69
CA SER A 124 5.00 -12.50 -5.77
C SER A 124 6.45 -12.53 -5.27
N PHE A 125 7.35 -13.07 -6.06
CA PHE A 125 8.76 -13.11 -5.70
C PHE A 125 9.34 -11.70 -5.68
N ASP A 126 9.78 -11.28 -4.52
CA ASP A 126 10.54 -10.07 -4.26
C ASP A 126 11.25 -10.21 -2.92
N HIS A 127 12.42 -9.59 -2.76
CA HIS A 127 13.24 -9.66 -1.53
C HIS A 127 13.42 -11.08 -0.99
N THR A 128 13.64 -12.05 -1.88
CA THR A 128 13.70 -13.49 -1.55
C THR A 128 14.81 -13.83 -0.54
N GLN A 129 15.88 -13.06 -0.51
CA GLN A 129 16.96 -13.16 0.48
C GLN A 129 16.50 -12.92 1.94
N PHE A 130 15.37 -12.20 2.15
CA PHE A 130 14.83 -11.91 3.48
C PHE A 130 13.52 -12.65 3.76
N LEU A 131 12.66 -12.80 2.75
CA LEU A 131 11.31 -13.32 2.90
C LEU A 131 11.19 -14.82 2.58
N GLY A 132 12.24 -15.39 2.01
CA GLY A 132 12.29 -16.78 1.58
C GLY A 132 12.09 -16.96 0.08
N ASP A 133 12.37 -18.17 -0.38
CA ASP A 133 12.51 -18.58 -1.77
C ASP A 133 11.26 -19.26 -2.36
N THR A 134 10.15 -19.24 -1.63
CA THR A 134 8.85 -19.77 -2.08
C THR A 134 7.72 -18.78 -1.81
N LEU A 135 6.67 -18.81 -2.63
CA LEU A 135 5.49 -17.97 -2.44
C LEU A 135 4.83 -18.21 -1.07
N ALA A 136 4.82 -19.46 -0.60
CA ALA A 136 4.28 -19.80 0.72
C ALA A 136 5.08 -19.14 1.88
N LYS A 137 6.42 -19.11 1.81
CA LYS A 137 7.25 -18.44 2.81
C LYS A 137 6.99 -16.93 2.81
N ILE A 138 6.97 -16.31 1.63
CA ILE A 138 6.69 -14.87 1.48
C ILE A 138 5.28 -14.56 2.01
N ALA A 139 4.29 -15.41 1.72
CA ALA A 139 2.93 -15.29 2.25
C ALA A 139 2.92 -15.38 3.79
N GLY A 140 3.69 -16.30 4.39
CA GLY A 140 3.83 -16.44 5.83
C GLY A 140 4.36 -15.19 6.52
N GLU A 141 5.39 -14.54 5.94
CA GLU A 141 5.93 -13.28 6.46
C GLU A 141 4.88 -12.16 6.39
N LYS A 142 4.15 -12.04 5.27
CA LYS A 142 3.10 -11.02 5.13
C LYS A 142 1.87 -11.31 5.99
N ALA A 143 1.50 -12.58 6.15
CA ALA A 143 0.44 -13.01 7.07
C ALA A 143 0.72 -12.66 8.54
N GLY A 144 1.96 -12.32 8.87
CA GLY A 144 2.33 -11.83 10.20
C GLY A 144 1.62 -10.55 10.65
N ILE A 145 1.00 -9.79 9.74
CA ILE A 145 0.17 -8.64 10.11
C ILE A 145 -1.24 -9.02 10.57
N ILE A 146 -1.69 -10.27 10.33
CA ILE A 146 -3.01 -10.75 10.73
C ILE A 146 -3.05 -10.86 12.26
N LYS A 147 -3.94 -10.11 12.88
CA LYS A 147 -4.07 -9.99 14.33
C LYS A 147 -5.32 -10.71 14.84
N SER A 148 -5.26 -11.16 16.09
CA SER A 148 -6.37 -11.86 16.73
C SER A 148 -7.69 -11.08 16.66
N GLY A 149 -8.71 -11.68 16.04
CA GLY A 149 -10.04 -11.15 15.90
C GLY A 149 -10.17 -9.93 14.98
N ILE A 150 -9.11 -9.55 14.24
CA ILE A 150 -9.14 -8.42 13.30
C ILE A 150 -9.40 -8.95 11.89
N PRO A 151 -10.40 -8.44 11.16
CA PRO A 151 -10.67 -8.88 9.81
C PRO A 151 -9.50 -8.60 8.87
N VAL A 152 -9.25 -9.55 7.96
CA VAL A 152 -8.23 -9.44 6.92
C VAL A 152 -8.81 -9.65 5.54
N VAL A 153 -8.42 -8.76 4.61
CA VAL A 153 -8.71 -8.88 3.18
C VAL A 153 -7.46 -9.32 2.44
N ILE A 154 -7.58 -10.39 1.67
CA ILE A 154 -6.55 -10.88 0.75
C ILE A 154 -6.96 -10.51 -0.67
N GLY A 155 -6.11 -9.73 -1.37
CA GLY A 155 -6.39 -9.25 -2.72
C GLY A 155 -6.32 -10.34 -3.77
N GLU A 156 -5.16 -10.97 -3.89
CA GLU A 156 -4.92 -12.06 -4.85
C GLU A 156 -4.30 -13.26 -4.16
N THR A 157 -4.67 -14.45 -4.61
CA THR A 157 -4.12 -15.71 -4.10
C THR A 157 -3.58 -16.60 -5.21
N THR A 158 -2.74 -17.55 -4.82
CA THR A 158 -2.34 -18.71 -5.63
C THR A 158 -2.63 -19.99 -4.85
N PRO A 159 -2.60 -21.17 -5.49
CA PRO A 159 -2.75 -22.44 -4.78
C PRO A 159 -1.74 -22.60 -3.62
N GLU A 160 -0.54 -22.00 -3.72
CA GLU A 160 0.50 -22.07 -2.69
C GLU A 160 0.29 -21.09 -1.55
N THR A 161 -0.33 -19.93 -1.79
CA THR A 161 -0.45 -18.85 -0.79
C THR A 161 -1.76 -18.89 -0.01
N LYS A 162 -2.86 -19.32 -0.64
CA LYS A 162 -4.20 -19.35 -0.02
C LYS A 162 -4.23 -20.19 1.26
N PRO A 163 -3.65 -21.42 1.32
CA PRO A 163 -3.63 -22.23 2.54
C PRO A 163 -2.92 -21.52 3.70
N VAL A 164 -1.83 -20.78 3.43
CA VAL A 164 -1.06 -20.05 4.46
C VAL A 164 -1.93 -18.98 5.14
N PHE A 165 -2.71 -18.24 4.36
CA PHE A 165 -3.60 -17.22 4.89
C PHE A 165 -4.76 -17.81 5.68
N LEU A 166 -5.34 -18.92 5.20
CA LEU A 166 -6.40 -19.63 5.90
C LEU A 166 -5.93 -20.16 7.26
N GLU A 167 -4.78 -20.83 7.31
CA GLU A 167 -4.18 -21.33 8.55
C GLU A 167 -3.91 -20.18 9.53
N LYS A 168 -3.34 -19.08 9.05
CA LYS A 168 -3.06 -17.93 9.91
C LYS A 168 -4.32 -17.29 10.44
N ALA A 169 -5.34 -17.12 9.62
CA ALA A 169 -6.64 -16.58 10.02
C ALA A 169 -7.31 -17.49 11.05
N GLN A 170 -7.29 -18.80 10.85
CA GLN A 170 -7.83 -19.78 11.80
C GLN A 170 -7.13 -19.71 13.15
N THR A 171 -5.78 -19.70 13.17
CA THR A 171 -5.00 -19.67 14.42
C THR A 171 -5.16 -18.37 15.20
N THR A 172 -5.45 -17.27 14.53
CA THR A 172 -5.68 -15.97 15.16
C THR A 172 -7.16 -15.66 15.42
N GLY A 173 -8.08 -16.51 14.94
CA GLY A 173 -9.53 -16.24 14.98
C GLY A 173 -9.91 -14.98 14.18
N ALA A 174 -9.14 -14.64 13.15
CA ALA A 174 -9.38 -13.48 12.31
C ALA A 174 -10.39 -13.82 11.21
N PRO A 175 -11.46 -13.03 11.02
CA PRO A 175 -12.30 -13.14 9.83
C PRO A 175 -11.46 -12.86 8.57
N ILE A 176 -11.55 -13.75 7.56
CA ILE A 176 -10.79 -13.63 6.33
C ILE A 176 -11.71 -13.48 5.13
N TYR A 177 -11.36 -12.59 4.21
CA TYR A 177 -12.12 -12.27 3.00
C TYR A 177 -11.18 -12.26 1.80
N PHE A 178 -11.58 -12.92 0.71
CA PHE A 178 -10.82 -12.96 -0.52
C PHE A 178 -11.46 -12.01 -1.53
N ALA A 179 -10.71 -11.01 -1.98
CA ALA A 179 -11.23 -10.02 -2.91
C ALA A 179 -11.56 -10.62 -4.28
N GLU A 180 -10.87 -11.69 -4.68
CA GLU A 180 -11.15 -12.42 -5.93
C GLU A 180 -12.53 -13.12 -5.92
N GLU A 181 -13.07 -13.39 -4.75
CA GLU A 181 -14.39 -14.02 -4.55
C GLU A 181 -15.51 -12.99 -4.34
N ASN A 182 -15.16 -11.68 -4.34
CA ASN A 182 -16.13 -10.61 -4.15
C ASN A 182 -16.66 -10.10 -5.49
N ASP A 183 -17.85 -10.58 -5.88
CA ASP A 183 -18.53 -10.15 -7.09
C ASP A 183 -19.58 -9.04 -6.85
N ARG A 184 -19.56 -8.40 -5.66
CA ARG A 184 -20.51 -7.34 -5.31
C ARG A 184 -20.21 -6.06 -6.08
N GLU A 185 -21.23 -5.50 -6.68
CA GLU A 185 -21.22 -4.19 -7.33
C GLU A 185 -21.90 -3.14 -6.42
N ASP A 186 -21.35 -3.01 -5.20
CA ASP A 186 -21.95 -2.15 -4.16
C ASP A 186 -21.94 -0.65 -4.51
N TYR A 187 -21.13 -0.24 -5.49
CA TYR A 187 -20.93 1.16 -5.87
C TYR A 187 -20.94 1.33 -7.40
N PRO A 188 -22.11 1.26 -8.04
CA PRO A 188 -22.19 1.44 -9.50
C PRO A 188 -21.72 2.83 -9.91
N GLY A 189 -21.07 2.92 -11.08
CA GLY A 189 -20.62 4.17 -11.67
C GLY A 189 -19.34 4.75 -11.02
N ILE A 190 -18.50 3.93 -10.39
CA ILE A 190 -17.17 4.38 -9.94
C ILE A 190 -16.30 4.70 -11.16
N GLU A 191 -15.74 5.90 -11.17
CA GLU A 191 -14.64 6.27 -12.05
C GLU A 191 -13.32 6.02 -11.33
N TYR A 192 -12.45 5.21 -11.96
CA TYR A 192 -11.14 4.91 -11.42
C TYR A 192 -10.09 5.84 -12.03
N GLU A 193 -9.44 6.69 -11.22
CA GLU A 193 -8.32 7.52 -11.68
C GLU A 193 -7.11 6.67 -12.06
N LEU A 194 -6.81 5.65 -11.28
CA LEU A 194 -5.68 4.77 -11.50
C LEU A 194 -5.97 3.78 -12.64
N LYS A 195 -5.30 3.93 -13.79
CA LYS A 195 -5.65 3.27 -15.07
C LYS A 195 -4.88 1.98 -15.39
N GLY A 196 -3.87 1.58 -14.61
CA GLY A 196 -3.15 0.32 -14.86
C GLY A 196 -4.06 -0.91 -14.75
N LEU A 197 -3.87 -1.95 -15.58
CA LEU A 197 -4.66 -3.19 -15.53
C LEU A 197 -4.66 -3.82 -14.13
N TYR A 198 -3.51 -3.78 -13.45
CA TYR A 198 -3.38 -4.25 -12.07
C TYR A 198 -4.18 -3.44 -11.06
N GLN A 199 -4.60 -2.22 -11.41
CA GLN A 199 -5.39 -1.36 -10.52
C GLN A 199 -6.83 -1.87 -10.33
N GLN A 200 -7.36 -2.64 -11.27
CA GLN A 200 -8.67 -3.27 -11.10
C GLN A 200 -8.67 -4.26 -9.92
N LYS A 201 -7.58 -5.01 -9.76
CA LYS A 201 -7.39 -5.93 -8.63
C LYS A 201 -7.20 -5.17 -7.31
N ASN A 202 -6.41 -4.09 -7.33
CA ASN A 202 -6.25 -3.21 -6.18
C ASN A 202 -7.58 -2.56 -5.77
N ALA A 203 -8.37 -2.09 -6.73
CA ALA A 203 -9.70 -1.52 -6.49
C ALA A 203 -10.65 -2.54 -5.86
N ARG A 204 -10.70 -3.79 -6.38
CA ARG A 204 -11.49 -4.87 -5.79
C ARG A 204 -11.08 -5.16 -4.36
N THR A 205 -9.76 -5.14 -4.07
CA THR A 205 -9.23 -5.32 -2.71
C THR A 205 -9.74 -4.22 -1.77
N VAL A 206 -9.67 -2.96 -2.20
CA VAL A 206 -10.19 -1.83 -1.44
C VAL A 206 -11.70 -1.94 -1.24
N LEU A 207 -12.47 -2.21 -2.30
CA LEU A 207 -13.93 -2.36 -2.23
C LEU A 207 -14.34 -3.46 -1.25
N THR A 208 -13.58 -4.56 -1.18
CA THR A 208 -13.83 -5.64 -0.20
C THR A 208 -13.56 -5.20 1.24
N ALA A 209 -12.67 -4.25 1.45
CA ALA A 209 -12.38 -3.72 2.78
C ALA A 209 -13.43 -2.70 3.28
N LEU A 210 -14.16 -2.00 2.38
CA LEU A 210 -15.08 -0.92 2.78
C LEU A 210 -16.22 -1.38 3.69
N PRO A 211 -16.92 -2.52 3.46
CA PRO A 211 -17.93 -3.02 4.39
C PRO A 211 -17.36 -3.28 5.78
N LEU A 212 -16.16 -3.84 5.88
CA LEU A 212 -15.49 -4.14 7.15
C LEU A 212 -15.13 -2.85 7.91
N LEU A 213 -14.73 -1.82 7.20
CA LEU A 213 -14.51 -0.49 7.78
C LEU A 213 -15.82 0.11 8.29
N LYS A 214 -16.94 -0.05 7.56
CA LYS A 214 -18.26 0.38 8.04
C LYS A 214 -18.67 -0.37 9.31
N GLU A 215 -18.48 -1.68 9.37
CA GLU A 215 -18.71 -2.50 10.57
C GLU A 215 -17.82 -2.07 11.73
N ALA A 216 -16.59 -1.64 11.47
CA ALA A 216 -15.70 -1.05 12.45
C ALA A 216 -16.12 0.38 12.87
N GLY A 217 -17.21 0.94 12.31
CA GLY A 217 -17.80 2.23 12.68
C GLY A 217 -17.33 3.42 11.86
N TYR A 218 -16.67 3.20 10.70
CA TYR A 218 -16.36 4.28 9.77
C TYR A 218 -17.63 4.69 8.99
N ARG A 219 -17.82 6.00 8.82
CA ARG A 219 -18.92 6.57 8.03
C ARG A 219 -18.43 6.79 6.61
N LEU A 220 -18.70 5.82 5.72
CA LEU A 220 -18.31 5.84 4.32
C LEU A 220 -19.57 5.79 3.46
N ASP A 221 -20.03 6.92 2.97
CA ASP A 221 -21.15 6.97 2.03
C ASP A 221 -20.69 6.69 0.57
N GLY A 222 -21.66 6.49 -0.32
CA GLY A 222 -21.35 6.18 -1.72
C GLY A 222 -20.71 7.36 -2.46
N GLN A 223 -20.93 8.60 -2.02
CA GLN A 223 -20.31 9.78 -2.63
C GLN A 223 -18.81 9.84 -2.29
N ALA A 224 -18.46 9.66 -1.01
CA ALA A 224 -17.07 9.63 -0.57
C ALA A 224 -16.28 8.51 -1.25
N VAL A 225 -16.89 7.33 -1.44
CA VAL A 225 -16.26 6.21 -2.14
C VAL A 225 -15.99 6.56 -3.61
N ARG A 226 -17.00 7.05 -4.35
CA ARG A 226 -16.83 7.44 -5.76
C ARG A 226 -15.81 8.55 -5.93
N SER A 227 -15.90 9.61 -5.13
CA SER A 227 -14.97 10.75 -5.18
C SER A 227 -13.54 10.31 -4.86
N GLY A 228 -13.37 9.48 -3.82
CA GLY A 228 -12.06 8.95 -3.43
C GLY A 228 -11.38 8.13 -4.53
N PHE A 229 -12.11 7.26 -5.23
CA PHE A 229 -11.57 6.51 -6.37
C PHE A 229 -11.24 7.38 -7.58
N ALA A 230 -12.02 8.44 -7.80
CA ALA A 230 -11.84 9.33 -8.95
C ALA A 230 -10.69 10.33 -8.77
N ARG A 231 -10.18 10.55 -7.55
CA ARG A 231 -9.24 11.63 -7.22
C ARG A 231 -8.08 11.17 -6.32
N VAL A 232 -7.63 9.92 -6.47
CA VAL A 232 -6.59 9.33 -5.61
C VAL A 232 -5.29 10.15 -5.64
N ALA A 233 -4.76 10.42 -6.83
CA ALA A 233 -3.52 11.15 -6.98
C ALA A 233 -3.64 12.61 -6.52
N GLU A 234 -4.75 13.27 -6.86
CA GLU A 234 -5.03 14.64 -6.44
C GLU A 234 -5.09 14.76 -4.90
N LEU A 235 -5.83 13.87 -4.25
CA LEU A 235 -6.07 13.93 -2.81
C LEU A 235 -4.88 13.47 -1.98
N THR A 236 -4.02 12.61 -2.52
CA THR A 236 -2.99 11.93 -1.72
C THR A 236 -1.57 12.12 -2.24
N GLY A 237 -1.41 12.69 -3.44
CA GLY A 237 -0.10 12.88 -4.07
C GLY A 237 0.56 11.57 -4.53
N LEU A 238 -0.22 10.54 -4.88
CA LEU A 238 0.31 9.29 -5.45
C LEU A 238 0.97 9.55 -6.80
N MET A 239 2.18 9.04 -6.98
CA MET A 239 2.95 9.14 -8.22
C MET A 239 3.40 7.77 -8.72
N GLY A 240 3.76 7.69 -10.02
CA GLY A 240 4.43 6.52 -10.60
C GLY A 240 3.58 5.25 -10.66
N ARG A 241 2.29 5.36 -10.95
CA ARG A 241 1.37 4.22 -11.15
C ARG A 241 0.65 4.35 -12.49
N TRP A 242 1.31 3.91 -13.56
CA TRP A 242 0.88 4.13 -14.94
C TRP A 242 0.54 5.60 -15.18
N GLN A 243 1.37 6.46 -14.60
CA GLN A 243 1.14 7.90 -14.58
C GLN A 243 1.54 8.53 -15.90
N LYS A 244 0.59 9.15 -16.57
CA LYS A 244 0.86 9.93 -17.78
C LYS A 244 1.44 11.28 -17.38
N LEU A 245 2.70 11.52 -17.74
CA LEU A 245 3.41 12.76 -17.45
C LEU A 245 3.31 13.78 -18.58
N GLN A 246 3.12 13.32 -19.83
CA GLN A 246 3.08 14.16 -21.01
C GLN A 246 2.23 13.51 -22.11
N ASP A 247 1.57 14.33 -22.94
CA ASP A 247 0.72 13.87 -24.02
C ASP A 247 1.46 13.70 -25.37
N SER A 248 2.42 14.57 -25.67
CA SER A 248 3.10 14.57 -26.98
C SER A 248 4.59 14.94 -26.83
N PRO A 249 5.53 13.99 -27.04
CA PRO A 249 5.25 12.55 -27.13
C PRO A 249 4.62 12.03 -25.85
N THR A 250 3.84 10.95 -25.93
CA THR A 250 3.28 10.33 -24.74
C THR A 250 4.39 9.80 -23.83
N LEU A 251 4.41 10.28 -22.58
CA LEU A 251 5.35 9.85 -21.56
C LEU A 251 4.58 9.26 -20.38
N ILE A 252 4.86 8.00 -20.08
CA ILE A 252 4.23 7.27 -18.96
C ILE A 252 5.33 6.85 -17.98
N CYS A 253 5.07 7.06 -16.69
CA CYS A 253 5.93 6.60 -15.60
C CYS A 253 5.24 5.52 -14.77
N ASP A 254 5.96 4.44 -14.50
CA ASP A 254 5.53 3.41 -13.55
C ASP A 254 6.72 2.96 -12.70
N THR A 255 6.46 2.56 -11.46
CA THR A 255 7.49 2.13 -10.50
C THR A 255 7.56 0.61 -10.35
N GLY A 256 6.93 -0.15 -11.22
CA GLY A 256 7.09 -1.61 -11.29
C GLY A 256 8.55 -2.00 -11.46
N HIS A 257 9.06 -2.89 -10.59
CA HIS A 257 10.48 -3.21 -10.51
C HIS A 257 10.77 -4.69 -10.20
N ASN A 258 9.75 -5.54 -10.20
CA ASN A 258 9.88 -6.98 -10.06
C ASN A 258 9.10 -7.70 -11.16
N VAL A 259 9.35 -8.99 -11.35
CA VAL A 259 8.74 -9.79 -12.43
C VAL A 259 7.22 -9.66 -12.41
N GLY A 260 6.58 -9.81 -11.23
CA GLY A 260 5.12 -9.70 -11.12
C GLY A 260 4.57 -8.33 -11.52
N GLY A 261 5.22 -7.24 -11.12
CA GLY A 261 4.82 -5.88 -11.52
C GLY A 261 5.05 -5.61 -13.02
N ILE A 262 6.21 -6.00 -13.54
CA ILE A 262 6.57 -5.78 -14.95
C ILE A 262 5.68 -6.63 -15.89
N THR A 263 5.25 -7.81 -15.50
CA THR A 263 4.29 -8.61 -16.28
C THR A 263 3.02 -7.80 -16.59
N TYR A 264 2.44 -7.14 -15.60
CA TYR A 264 1.26 -6.29 -15.81
C TYR A 264 1.56 -5.07 -16.69
N ILE A 265 2.73 -4.43 -16.52
CA ILE A 265 3.15 -3.30 -17.35
C ILE A 265 3.31 -3.74 -18.81
N THR A 266 3.91 -4.90 -19.07
CA THR A 266 4.08 -5.47 -20.42
C THR A 266 2.73 -5.78 -21.06
N GLU A 267 1.79 -6.37 -20.32
CA GLU A 267 0.43 -6.61 -20.80
C GLU A 267 -0.29 -5.30 -21.15
N GLN A 268 -0.12 -4.28 -20.32
CA GLN A 268 -0.67 -2.94 -20.57
C GLN A 268 -0.04 -2.29 -21.80
N LEU A 269 1.27 -2.41 -22.00
CA LEU A 269 1.99 -1.91 -23.18
C LEU A 269 1.52 -2.55 -24.46
N LYS A 270 1.25 -3.86 -24.47
CA LYS A 270 0.72 -4.60 -25.64
C LYS A 270 -0.64 -4.07 -26.11
N GLN A 271 -1.39 -3.39 -25.23
CA GLN A 271 -2.69 -2.79 -25.56
C GLN A 271 -2.57 -1.34 -26.06
N GLN A 272 -1.37 -0.75 -26.06
CA GLN A 272 -1.16 0.62 -26.52
C GLN A 272 -0.83 0.64 -28.03
N THR A 273 -1.27 1.69 -28.71
CA THR A 273 -0.88 1.94 -30.11
C THR A 273 0.25 2.95 -30.13
N TYR A 274 1.37 2.60 -30.77
CA TYR A 274 2.53 3.47 -30.91
C TYR A 274 3.27 3.19 -32.22
N ARG A 275 3.98 4.18 -32.75
CA ARG A 275 4.90 4.00 -33.90
C ARG A 275 6.24 3.43 -33.45
N GLN A 276 6.74 3.94 -32.33
CA GLN A 276 8.01 3.56 -31.75
C GLN A 276 7.86 3.60 -30.22
N LEU A 277 8.29 2.54 -29.56
CA LEU A 277 8.33 2.46 -28.10
C LEU A 277 9.77 2.67 -27.62
N HIS A 278 9.94 3.61 -26.72
CA HIS A 278 11.19 3.82 -25.98
C HIS A 278 10.96 3.45 -24.52
N ILE A 279 11.76 2.55 -23.99
CA ILE A 279 11.72 2.13 -22.60
C ILE A 279 12.98 2.62 -21.90
N VAL A 280 12.80 3.43 -20.84
CA VAL A 280 13.87 3.82 -19.94
C VAL A 280 13.63 3.06 -18.63
N ILE A 281 14.57 2.19 -18.26
CA ILE A 281 14.45 1.36 -17.07
C ILE A 281 15.67 1.56 -16.16
N GLY A 282 15.42 1.64 -14.86
CA GLY A 282 16.45 1.66 -13.82
C GLY A 282 16.08 0.68 -12.72
N MET A 283 17.03 -0.10 -12.27
CA MET A 283 16.84 -1.10 -11.20
C MET A 283 18.08 -1.16 -10.31
N VAL A 284 17.90 -1.52 -9.05
CA VAL A 284 19.00 -1.81 -8.14
C VAL A 284 19.48 -3.26 -8.31
N ASN A 285 20.74 -3.53 -7.95
CA ASN A 285 21.42 -4.79 -8.24
C ASN A 285 20.86 -6.03 -7.50
N ASP A 286 20.03 -5.82 -6.47
CA ASP A 286 19.39 -6.89 -5.68
C ASP A 286 18.10 -7.43 -6.33
N LYS A 287 17.67 -6.87 -7.46
CA LYS A 287 16.49 -7.29 -8.20
C LYS A 287 16.82 -8.34 -9.27
N ASP A 288 15.80 -9.13 -9.63
CA ASP A 288 15.90 -10.09 -10.75
C ASP A 288 15.84 -9.36 -12.10
N ILE A 289 16.96 -8.70 -12.44
CA ILE A 289 17.09 -7.93 -13.68
C ILE A 289 16.86 -8.83 -14.91
N ARG A 290 17.36 -10.08 -14.89
CA ARG A 290 17.23 -11.00 -16.03
C ARG A 290 15.78 -11.42 -16.25
N GLY A 291 15.07 -11.79 -15.17
CA GLY A 291 13.66 -12.14 -15.23
C GLY A 291 12.78 -10.97 -15.69
N VAL A 292 13.12 -9.76 -15.29
CA VAL A 292 12.41 -8.54 -15.73
C VAL A 292 12.68 -8.23 -17.22
N LEU A 293 13.91 -8.31 -17.68
CA LEU A 293 14.26 -7.99 -19.08
C LEU A 293 13.83 -9.08 -20.08
N ALA A 294 13.42 -10.26 -19.61
CA ALA A 294 12.92 -11.35 -20.45
C ALA A 294 11.42 -11.20 -20.80
N LEU A 295 10.69 -10.29 -20.17
CA LEU A 295 9.26 -10.02 -20.38
C LEU A 295 9.02 -9.03 -21.50
#